data_f6149d18ffa77ee804ef8228fbd69428
#
_entry.id   f6149d18ffa77ee804ef8228fbd69428
#
_cell.length_a   1.000
_cell.length_b   1.000
_cell.length_c   1.000
_cell.angle_alpha   90.00
_cell.angle_beta   90.00
_cell.angle_gamma   90.00
#
_symmetry.space_group_name_H-M   'P 1'
#
loop_
_entity.id
_entity.type
_entity.pdbx_description
1 polymer ?
#
loop_
_entity_poly.entity_id
_entity_poly.type
_entity_poly.pdbx_seq_one_letter_code
_entity_poly.pdbx_strand_id
1 'polypeptide(L)'
;MDIFSIIKSDHKKVQDTLESMLDTSSGDEQSRRQFTDQLRDLLLPHMSAEEALLYPLLMEEGDPELAMEAIEEHRTAKHVLSELESLSPGDAFWHARCQVLSELIEHHIDEEESDIFENASEFLDKQRAQRL
;
A
#
# COMPACT_ATOMS: atom_id res chain seq x y z
N MET A 1 15.60 -1.90 13.23
CA MET A 1 14.18 -1.60 12.98
C MET A 1 13.37 -2.87 12.93
N ASP A 2 12.22 -2.89 13.56
CA ASP A 2 11.34 -4.04 13.45
C ASP A 2 10.41 -3.91 12.23
N ILE A 3 9.69 -4.98 11.93
CA ILE A 3 8.80 -5.03 10.76
C ILE A 3 7.73 -3.94 10.81
N PHE A 4 7.20 -3.62 11.98
CA PHE A 4 6.14 -2.60 12.11
C PHE A 4 6.66 -1.20 11.74
N SER A 5 7.87 -0.87 12.19
CA SER A 5 8.50 0.40 11.86
C SER A 5 8.81 0.54 10.38
N ILE A 6 9.27 -0.56 9.76
CA ILE A 6 9.57 -0.60 8.32
C ILE A 6 8.29 -0.41 7.51
N ILE A 7 7.22 -1.10 7.87
CA ILE A 7 5.92 -0.99 7.19
C ILE A 7 5.39 0.44 7.30
N LYS A 8 5.43 1.04 8.49
CA LYS A 8 4.99 2.44 8.69
C LYS A 8 5.80 3.43 7.86
N SER A 9 7.12 3.22 7.78
CA SER A 9 8.00 4.06 6.96
C SER A 9 7.61 3.97 5.48
N ASP A 10 7.34 2.76 4.99
CA ASP A 10 6.90 2.55 3.62
C ASP A 10 5.54 3.20 3.37
N HIS A 11 4.61 3.09 4.32
CA HIS A 11 3.29 3.73 4.22
C HIS A 11 3.42 5.24 4.07
N LYS A 12 4.31 5.87 4.84
CA LYS A 12 4.53 7.31 4.75
C LYS A 12 5.02 7.72 3.38
N LYS A 13 5.95 6.98 2.80
CA LYS A 13 6.47 7.24 1.46
C LYS A 13 5.38 7.11 0.39
N VAL A 14 4.54 6.08 0.51
CA VAL A 14 3.41 5.85 -0.39
C VAL A 14 2.41 7.01 -0.28
N GLN A 15 2.05 7.40 0.94
CA GLN A 15 1.13 8.50 1.19
C GLN A 15 1.63 9.81 0.59
N ASP A 16 2.92 10.12 0.79
CA ASP A 16 3.53 11.34 0.26
C ASP A 16 3.51 11.34 -1.28
N THR A 17 3.76 10.19 -1.90
CA THR A 17 3.73 10.06 -3.37
C THR A 17 2.31 10.26 -3.90
N LEU A 18 1.32 9.64 -3.26
CA LEU A 18 -0.10 9.81 -3.65
C LEU A 18 -0.53 11.28 -3.53
N GLU A 19 -0.14 11.95 -2.46
CA GLU A 19 -0.44 13.36 -2.28
C GLU A 19 0.17 14.21 -3.40
N SER A 20 1.41 13.93 -3.77
CA SER A 20 2.08 14.61 -4.90
C SER A 20 1.34 14.38 -6.21
N MET A 21 0.87 13.14 -6.43
CA MET A 21 0.09 12.81 -7.63
C MET A 21 -1.21 13.59 -7.70
N LEU A 22 -1.92 13.70 -6.59
CA LEU A 22 -3.21 14.41 -6.50
C LEU A 22 -3.05 15.92 -6.68
N ASP A 23 -1.87 16.46 -6.37
CA ASP A 23 -1.56 17.87 -6.53
C ASP A 23 -1.20 18.27 -7.97
N THR A 24 -1.07 17.29 -8.89
CA THR A 24 -0.77 17.57 -10.29
C THR A 24 -2.03 17.98 -11.07
N SER A 25 -1.80 18.71 -12.16
CA SER A 25 -2.86 19.05 -13.11
C SER A 25 -2.69 18.27 -14.42
N SER A 26 -3.68 18.37 -15.32
CA SER A 26 -3.66 17.63 -16.59
C SER A 26 -2.48 18.00 -17.49
N GLY A 27 -1.89 19.20 -17.31
CA GLY A 27 -0.71 19.63 -18.05
C GLY A 27 0.59 19.06 -17.52
N ASP A 28 0.60 18.49 -16.32
CA ASP A 28 1.79 17.97 -15.67
C ASP A 28 2.04 16.50 -16.03
N GLU A 29 2.00 16.16 -17.31
CA GLU A 29 2.08 14.78 -17.78
C GLU A 29 3.35 14.06 -17.35
N GLN A 30 4.50 14.74 -17.46
CA GLN A 30 5.77 14.13 -17.07
C GLN A 30 5.83 13.87 -15.57
N SER A 31 5.39 14.83 -14.76
CA SER A 31 5.34 14.64 -13.29
C SER A 31 4.41 13.50 -12.91
N ARG A 32 3.26 13.40 -13.55
CA ARG A 32 2.31 12.31 -13.31
C ARG A 32 2.90 10.95 -13.62
N ARG A 33 3.64 10.83 -14.73
CA ARG A 33 4.34 9.57 -15.08
C ARG A 33 5.40 9.22 -14.06
N GLN A 34 6.21 10.20 -13.66
CA GLN A 34 7.29 9.98 -12.69
C GLN A 34 6.75 9.55 -11.33
N PHE A 35 5.72 10.23 -10.84
CA PHE A 35 5.09 9.88 -9.55
C PHE A 35 4.40 8.51 -9.61
N THR A 36 3.75 8.18 -10.72
CA THR A 36 3.12 6.86 -10.88
C THR A 36 4.16 5.75 -10.87
N ASP A 37 5.28 5.93 -11.57
CA ASP A 37 6.40 4.98 -11.56
C ASP A 37 6.98 4.84 -10.16
N GLN A 38 7.15 5.95 -9.45
CA GLN A 38 7.65 5.97 -8.08
C GLN A 38 6.70 5.23 -7.14
N LEU A 39 5.39 5.46 -7.27
CA LEU A 39 4.39 4.75 -6.48
C LEU A 39 4.47 3.25 -6.72
N ARG A 40 4.56 2.82 -7.97
CA ARG A 40 4.69 1.42 -8.32
C ARG A 40 5.93 0.81 -7.67
N ASP A 41 7.07 1.48 -7.77
CA ASP A 41 8.34 0.99 -7.22
C ASP A 41 8.34 0.91 -5.69
N LEU A 42 7.53 1.72 -5.02
CA LEU A 42 7.35 1.64 -3.57
C LEU A 42 6.32 0.58 -3.19
N LEU A 43 5.21 0.55 -3.89
CA LEU A 43 4.02 -0.21 -3.49
C LEU A 43 4.14 -1.71 -3.76
N LEU A 44 4.59 -2.11 -4.96
CA LEU A 44 4.62 -3.53 -5.32
C LEU A 44 5.59 -4.35 -4.46
N PRO A 45 6.84 -3.91 -4.24
CA PRO A 45 7.73 -4.65 -3.33
C PRO A 45 7.22 -4.68 -1.90
N HIS A 46 6.61 -3.59 -1.42
CA HIS A 46 6.02 -3.52 -0.09
C HIS A 46 4.92 -4.56 0.08
N MET A 47 3.98 -4.61 -0.86
CA MET A 47 2.89 -5.60 -0.85
C MET A 47 3.41 -7.03 -0.91
N SER A 48 4.41 -7.28 -1.78
CA SER A 48 5.01 -8.60 -1.91
C SER A 48 5.67 -9.05 -0.61
N ALA A 49 6.36 -8.14 0.08
CA ALA A 49 7.02 -8.45 1.36
C ALA A 49 5.98 -8.78 2.44
N GLU A 50 4.89 -8.04 2.52
CA GLU A 50 3.81 -8.33 3.47
C GLU A 50 3.17 -9.69 3.21
N GLU A 51 2.92 -10.00 1.94
CA GLU A 51 2.32 -11.27 1.53
C GLU A 51 3.26 -12.46 1.76
N ALA A 52 4.56 -12.23 1.75
CA ALA A 52 5.55 -13.27 1.99
C ALA A 52 5.89 -13.46 3.48
N LEU A 53 5.91 -12.38 4.27
CA LEU A 53 6.46 -12.38 5.62
C LEU A 53 5.44 -12.19 6.74
N LEU A 54 4.46 -11.33 6.55
CA LEU A 54 3.50 -10.97 7.62
C LEU A 54 2.20 -11.76 7.53
N TYR A 55 1.55 -11.75 6.38
CA TYR A 55 0.22 -12.35 6.24
C TYR A 55 0.20 -13.86 6.47
N PRO A 56 1.22 -14.64 6.07
CA PRO A 56 1.24 -16.06 6.43
C PRO A 56 1.25 -16.31 7.92
N LEU A 57 1.89 -15.43 8.70
CA LEU A 57 1.90 -15.54 10.17
C LEU A 57 0.52 -15.26 10.75
N LEU A 58 -0.20 -14.27 10.20
CA LEU A 58 -1.58 -14.00 10.59
C LEU A 58 -2.49 -15.17 10.27
N MET A 59 -2.25 -15.84 9.14
CA MET A 59 -3.01 -17.03 8.74
C MET A 59 -2.84 -18.18 9.72
N GLU A 60 -1.62 -18.36 10.22
CA GLU A 60 -1.27 -19.49 11.10
C GLU A 60 -1.48 -19.20 12.58
N GLU A 61 -1.09 -18.03 13.04
CA GLU A 61 -1.03 -17.69 14.47
C GLU A 61 -2.01 -16.58 14.87
N GLY A 62 -2.55 -15.83 13.94
CA GLY A 62 -3.44 -14.70 14.20
C GLY A 62 -4.83 -14.91 13.61
N ASP A 63 -5.41 -13.83 13.13
CA ASP A 63 -6.74 -13.83 12.50
C ASP A 63 -6.62 -14.02 10.99
N PRO A 64 -6.96 -15.22 10.46
CA PRO A 64 -6.84 -15.49 9.03
C PRO A 64 -7.70 -14.56 8.17
N GLU A 65 -8.85 -14.11 8.66
CA GLU A 65 -9.74 -13.24 7.89
C GLU A 65 -9.12 -11.87 7.65
N LEU A 66 -8.42 -11.31 8.64
CA LEU A 66 -7.69 -10.05 8.45
C LEU A 66 -6.63 -10.18 7.35
N ALA A 67 -5.91 -11.31 7.33
CA ALA A 67 -4.90 -11.56 6.31
C ALA A 67 -5.52 -11.68 4.93
N MET A 68 -6.61 -12.42 4.80
CA MET A 68 -7.30 -12.59 3.51
C MET A 68 -7.88 -11.28 2.99
N GLU A 69 -8.46 -10.47 3.86
CA GLU A 69 -8.96 -9.14 3.52
C GLU A 69 -7.84 -8.24 3.01
N ALA A 70 -6.71 -8.23 3.72
CA ALA A 70 -5.54 -7.45 3.33
C ALA A 70 -5.02 -7.85 1.95
N ILE A 71 -4.96 -9.15 1.67
CA ILE A 71 -4.53 -9.68 0.37
C ILE A 71 -5.49 -9.22 -0.74
N GLU A 72 -6.79 -9.25 -0.48
CA GLU A 72 -7.79 -8.78 -1.45
C GLU A 72 -7.71 -7.27 -1.67
N GLU A 73 -7.40 -6.51 -0.63
CA GLU A 73 -7.18 -5.06 -0.75
C GLU A 73 -5.95 -4.77 -1.60
N HIS A 74 -4.86 -5.53 -1.42
CA HIS A 74 -3.67 -5.44 -2.28
C HIS A 74 -4.03 -5.71 -3.75
N ARG A 75 -4.80 -6.76 -3.99
CA ARG A 75 -5.20 -7.14 -5.34
C ARG A 75 -6.01 -6.04 -6.01
N THR A 76 -6.96 -5.46 -5.28
CA THR A 76 -7.79 -4.36 -5.79
C THR A 76 -6.94 -3.12 -6.08
N ALA A 77 -6.04 -2.75 -5.17
CA ALA A 77 -5.16 -1.61 -5.37
C ALA A 77 -4.25 -1.79 -6.58
N LYS A 78 -3.67 -2.98 -6.75
CA LYS A 78 -2.83 -3.30 -7.91
C LYS A 78 -3.61 -3.16 -9.21
N HIS A 79 -4.87 -3.60 -9.22
CA HIS A 79 -5.73 -3.49 -10.40
C HIS A 79 -5.99 -2.03 -10.75
N VAL A 80 -6.35 -1.20 -9.77
CA VAL A 80 -6.60 0.24 -9.99
C VAL A 80 -5.32 0.95 -10.44
N LEU A 81 -4.17 0.60 -9.85
CA LEU A 81 -2.88 1.14 -10.29
C LEU A 81 -2.59 0.79 -11.74
N SER A 82 -2.83 -0.46 -12.13
CA SER A 82 -2.66 -0.92 -13.51
C SER A 82 -3.55 -0.13 -14.47
N GLU A 83 -4.80 0.13 -14.09
CA GLU A 83 -5.72 0.94 -14.88
C GLU A 83 -5.24 2.38 -15.00
N LEU A 84 -4.72 2.95 -13.90
CA LEU A 84 -4.16 4.31 -13.91
C LEU A 84 -2.96 4.40 -14.85
N GLU A 85 -2.08 3.40 -14.81
CA GLU A 85 -0.91 3.34 -15.69
C GLU A 85 -1.28 3.25 -17.18
N SER A 86 -2.43 2.67 -17.49
CA SER A 86 -2.90 2.54 -18.87
C SER A 86 -3.57 3.80 -19.41
N LEU A 87 -3.90 4.75 -18.54
CA LEU A 87 -4.44 6.05 -18.96
C LEU A 87 -3.31 6.97 -19.41
N SER A 88 -3.60 7.82 -20.41
CA SER A 88 -2.73 8.95 -20.70
C SER A 88 -2.73 9.89 -19.48
N PRO A 89 -1.57 10.42 -19.05
CA PRO A 89 -1.52 11.30 -17.89
C PRO A 89 -2.39 12.56 -18.03
N GLY A 90 -2.68 13.00 -19.25
CA GLY A 90 -3.57 14.14 -19.50
C GLY A 90 -5.04 13.77 -19.60
N ASP A 91 -5.38 12.48 -19.45
CA ASP A 91 -6.77 12.03 -19.54
C ASP A 91 -7.64 12.66 -18.45
N ALA A 92 -8.88 13.01 -18.81
CA ALA A 92 -9.82 13.65 -17.89
C ALA A 92 -10.13 12.79 -16.66
N PHE A 93 -10.02 11.47 -16.77
CA PHE A 93 -10.29 10.53 -15.65
C PHE A 93 -9.07 10.21 -14.80
N TRP A 94 -7.88 10.70 -15.19
CA TRP A 94 -6.64 10.36 -14.46
C TRP A 94 -6.72 10.76 -12.98
N HIS A 95 -7.10 11.99 -12.70
CA HIS A 95 -7.19 12.48 -11.31
C HIS A 95 -8.23 11.70 -10.50
N ALA A 96 -9.39 11.44 -11.08
CA ALA A 96 -10.45 10.70 -10.41
C ALA A 96 -10.01 9.27 -10.08
N ARG A 97 -9.31 8.61 -11.00
CA ARG A 97 -8.80 7.26 -10.77
C ARG A 97 -7.69 7.25 -9.72
N CYS A 98 -6.83 8.26 -9.73
CA CYS A 98 -5.81 8.45 -8.70
C CYS A 98 -6.46 8.66 -7.32
N GLN A 99 -7.55 9.42 -7.25
CA GLN A 99 -8.29 9.65 -6.02
C GLN A 99 -8.87 8.34 -5.48
N VAL A 100 -9.46 7.51 -6.32
CA VAL A 100 -9.99 6.20 -5.92
C VAL A 100 -8.86 5.31 -5.39
N LEU A 101 -7.72 5.27 -6.09
CA LEU A 101 -6.56 4.52 -5.64
C LEU A 101 -6.07 5.00 -4.27
N SER A 102 -6.00 6.32 -4.09
CA SER A 102 -5.60 6.91 -2.81
C SER A 102 -6.52 6.49 -1.67
N GLU A 103 -7.83 6.51 -1.90
CA GLU A 103 -8.81 6.10 -0.89
C GLU A 103 -8.67 4.62 -0.52
N LEU A 104 -8.46 3.76 -1.50
CA LEU A 104 -8.24 2.33 -1.26
C LEU A 104 -6.97 2.09 -0.43
N ILE A 105 -5.89 2.74 -0.79
CA ILE A 105 -4.61 2.58 -0.10
C ILE A 105 -4.67 3.16 1.31
N GLU A 106 -5.28 4.34 1.50
CA GLU A 106 -5.43 4.94 2.83
C GLU A 106 -6.26 4.07 3.76
N HIS A 107 -7.35 3.49 3.26
CA HIS A 107 -8.17 2.57 4.03
C HIS A 107 -7.37 1.34 4.45
N HIS A 108 -6.61 0.76 3.53
CA HIS A 108 -5.75 -0.39 3.81
C HIS A 108 -4.68 -0.05 4.85
N ILE A 109 -4.03 1.11 4.72
CA ILE A 109 -3.02 1.56 5.68
C ILE A 109 -3.62 1.71 7.07
N ASP A 110 -4.80 2.33 7.18
CA ASP A 110 -5.47 2.53 8.46
C ASP A 110 -5.81 1.19 9.13
N GLU A 111 -6.33 0.24 8.39
CA GLU A 111 -6.62 -1.09 8.91
C GLU A 111 -5.35 -1.83 9.32
N GLU A 112 -4.30 -1.72 8.53
CA GLU A 112 -3.04 -2.41 8.82
C GLU A 112 -2.37 -1.86 10.06
N GLU A 113 -2.27 -0.54 10.20
CA GLU A 113 -1.63 0.07 11.35
C GLU A 113 -2.45 0.00 12.63
N SER A 114 -3.73 -0.32 12.53
CA SER A 114 -4.60 -0.56 13.70
C SER A 114 -4.81 -2.06 13.90
N ASP A 115 -5.75 -2.64 13.19
CA ASP A 115 -6.24 -4.00 13.46
C ASP A 115 -5.19 -5.10 13.20
N ILE A 116 -4.45 -4.99 12.10
CA ILE A 116 -3.45 -6.01 11.74
C ILE A 116 -2.26 -5.95 12.68
N PHE A 117 -1.74 -4.75 12.97
CA PHE A 117 -0.63 -4.60 13.90
C PHE A 117 -1.02 -5.04 15.32
N GLU A 118 -2.22 -4.71 15.77
CA GLU A 118 -2.73 -5.16 17.06
C GLU A 118 -2.78 -6.68 17.13
N ASN A 119 -3.35 -7.33 16.13
CA ASN A 119 -3.44 -8.79 16.06
C ASN A 119 -2.04 -9.42 16.00
N ALA A 120 -1.16 -8.88 15.16
CA ALA A 120 0.21 -9.39 15.03
C ALA A 120 0.99 -9.25 16.34
N SER A 121 0.78 -8.20 17.11
CA SER A 121 1.48 -7.97 18.37
C SER A 121 1.14 -9.00 19.45
N GLU A 122 0.04 -9.72 19.31
CA GLU A 122 -0.36 -10.77 20.23
C GLU A 122 0.55 -12.00 20.16
N PHE A 123 1.17 -12.24 19.00
CA PHE A 123 2.06 -13.40 18.80
C PHE A 123 3.47 -13.05 18.34
N LEU A 124 3.72 -11.79 17.92
CA LEU A 124 5.05 -11.31 17.55
C LEU A 124 5.61 -10.46 18.69
N ASP A 125 6.57 -11.00 19.44
CA ASP A 125 7.28 -10.17 20.39
C ASP A 125 8.28 -9.26 19.66
N LYS A 126 8.89 -8.31 20.38
CA LYS A 126 9.82 -7.36 19.81
C LYS A 126 10.99 -8.03 19.09
N GLN A 127 11.51 -9.11 19.67
CA GLN A 127 12.66 -9.83 19.12
C GLN A 127 12.30 -10.54 17.81
N ARG A 128 11.14 -11.18 17.77
CA ARG A 128 10.66 -11.87 16.57
C ARG A 128 10.33 -10.88 15.45
N ALA A 129 9.73 -9.74 15.79
CA ALA A 129 9.44 -8.68 14.82
C ALA A 129 10.70 -8.12 14.16
N GLN A 130 11.82 -8.07 14.90
CA GLN A 130 13.10 -7.61 14.36
C GLN A 130 13.71 -8.61 13.39
N ARG A 131 13.36 -9.90 13.50
CA ARG A 131 13.90 -10.95 12.63
C ARG A 131 13.14 -11.12 11.32
N LEU A 132 11.98 -10.52 11.22
CA LEU A 132 11.22 -10.55 9.96
C LEU A 132 11.75 -9.51 8.99
#